data_f37851500e79a0706d52125441f8b595
#
_entry.id   f37851500e79a0706d52125441f8b595
#
_cell.length_a   1.000
_cell.length_b   1.000
_cell.length_c   1.000
_cell.angle_alpha   90.00
_cell.angle_beta   90.00
_cell.angle_gamma   90.00
#
_symmetry.space_group_name_H-M   'P 1'
#
loop_
_entity.id
_entity.type
_entity.pdbx_description
1 polymer ?
#
loop_
_entity_poly.entity_id
_entity_poly.type
_entity_poly.pdbx_seq_one_letter_code
_entity_poly.pdbx_strand_id
1 'polypeptide(L)'
;MLKVITISSLLALLFASNCLVVTQAQTQAGNDGDLAALQLEQVQIDAQSIGSFFSELALSSNIPIGLEIASKESNLGSYRIVFKKGTLSELLNQFVIQHNRYAWEIRDGVINVFPKDDYRDALFTNLLETRIGRFTVRENTSCWTLAERLVSTPEMKKVLEANGTSYRSPDFSGFYIPQAGRYFKLDVSNVTLKSILNIVVKQSPTAKFWVIARNYDRSLNVSFGARHEDFPIGGRK
;
A
#
# COMPACT_ATOMS: atom_id res chain seq x y z
N MET A 1 44.14 2.19 -65.31
CA MET A 1 42.83 1.61 -64.97
C MET A 1 42.72 1.46 -63.46
N LEU A 2 42.12 2.43 -62.77
CA LEU A 2 41.92 2.41 -61.34
C LEU A 2 40.50 1.91 -61.07
N LYS A 3 40.33 0.80 -60.34
CA LYS A 3 39.06 0.34 -59.85
C LYS A 3 38.76 1.06 -58.54
N VAL A 4 37.71 1.87 -58.55
CA VAL A 4 37.12 2.48 -57.36
C VAL A 4 36.25 1.45 -56.68
N ILE A 5 36.60 1.07 -55.46
CA ILE A 5 35.78 0.22 -54.59
C ILE A 5 34.99 1.16 -53.71
N THR A 6 33.68 1.23 -53.93
CA THR A 6 32.75 1.96 -53.07
C THR A 6 32.33 1.03 -51.92
N ILE A 7 32.81 1.39 -50.70
CA ILE A 7 32.36 0.74 -49.49
C ILE A 7 31.10 1.49 -48.98
N SER A 8 29.94 0.90 -49.20
CA SER A 8 28.71 1.37 -48.57
C SER A 8 28.67 0.87 -47.13
N SER A 9 28.96 1.76 -46.21
CA SER A 9 28.81 1.50 -44.80
C SER A 9 27.31 1.55 -44.42
N LEU A 10 26.73 0.38 -44.26
CA LEU A 10 25.38 0.23 -43.73
C LEU A 10 25.48 0.37 -42.20
N LEU A 11 25.24 1.58 -41.70
CA LEU A 11 25.12 1.85 -40.26
C LEU A 11 23.71 1.48 -39.80
N ALA A 12 23.53 0.21 -39.44
CA ALA A 12 22.33 -0.23 -38.78
C ALA A 12 22.33 0.24 -37.32
N LEU A 13 21.68 1.35 -37.05
CA LEU A 13 21.37 1.80 -35.69
C LEU A 13 20.35 0.84 -35.07
N LEU A 14 20.83 -0.13 -34.33
CA LEU A 14 20.04 -0.93 -33.42
C LEU A 14 19.63 -0.06 -32.24
N PHE A 15 18.47 0.57 -32.33
CA PHE A 15 17.75 1.06 -31.17
C PHE A 15 17.23 -0.19 -30.41
N ALA A 16 18.05 -0.69 -29.50
CA ALA A 16 17.62 -1.62 -28.49
C ALA A 16 16.71 -0.85 -27.53
N SER A 17 15.40 -0.84 -27.83
CA SER A 17 14.38 -0.48 -26.86
C SER A 17 14.48 -1.49 -25.72
N ASN A 18 15.13 -1.10 -24.63
CA ASN A 18 15.08 -1.81 -23.36
C ASN A 18 13.64 -1.73 -22.81
N CYS A 19 12.75 -2.46 -23.45
CA CYS A 19 11.47 -2.80 -22.87
C CYS A 19 11.76 -3.87 -21.82
N LEU A 20 12.05 -3.45 -20.58
CA LEU A 20 12.06 -4.34 -19.43
C LEU A 20 10.62 -4.83 -19.24
N VAL A 21 10.28 -5.89 -19.96
CA VAL A 21 9.11 -6.72 -19.66
C VAL A 21 9.46 -7.44 -18.36
N VAL A 22 9.05 -6.89 -17.23
CA VAL A 22 9.01 -7.63 -15.98
C VAL A 22 7.84 -8.60 -16.08
N THR A 23 8.09 -9.66 -16.81
CA THR A 23 7.27 -10.88 -16.78
C THR A 23 7.65 -11.62 -15.52
N GLN A 24 6.67 -12.01 -14.75
CA GLN A 24 6.68 -12.74 -13.49
C GLN A 24 6.97 -11.84 -12.28
N ALA A 25 5.92 -11.67 -11.48
CA ALA A 25 6.06 -11.50 -10.06
C ALA A 25 6.79 -12.75 -9.52
N GLN A 26 8.11 -12.82 -9.72
CA GLN A 26 8.93 -13.57 -8.80
C GLN A 26 8.74 -12.84 -7.47
N THR A 27 7.91 -13.45 -6.65
CA THR A 27 7.88 -13.24 -5.22
C THR A 27 9.32 -13.50 -4.75
N GLN A 28 10.18 -12.48 -4.79
CA GLN A 28 11.23 -12.44 -3.81
C GLN A 28 10.45 -12.36 -2.50
N ALA A 29 10.28 -13.51 -1.87
CA ALA A 29 9.98 -13.60 -0.48
C ALA A 29 11.13 -12.87 0.21
N GLY A 30 10.98 -11.56 0.39
CA GLY A 30 11.75 -10.83 1.36
C GLY A 30 11.51 -11.59 2.63
N ASN A 31 12.57 -12.09 3.24
CA ASN A 31 12.46 -12.93 4.40
C ASN A 31 11.69 -12.12 5.44
N ASP A 32 10.48 -12.55 5.82
CA ASP A 32 9.65 -11.82 6.79
C ASP A 32 10.44 -11.58 8.10
N GLY A 33 11.41 -12.47 8.40
CA GLY A 33 12.36 -12.32 9.47
C GLY A 33 13.26 -11.09 9.33
N ASP A 34 13.68 -10.74 8.12
CA ASP A 34 14.55 -9.57 7.90
C ASP A 34 13.80 -8.26 8.18
N LEU A 35 12.50 -8.21 7.84
CA LEU A 35 11.67 -7.04 8.13
C LEU A 35 11.43 -6.89 9.64
N ALA A 36 11.16 -7.98 10.36
CA ALA A 36 11.00 -7.96 11.82
C ALA A 36 12.27 -7.49 12.55
N ALA A 37 13.44 -7.89 12.03
CA ALA A 37 14.76 -7.56 12.59
C ALA A 37 15.29 -6.19 12.14
N LEU A 38 14.56 -5.46 11.27
CA LEU A 38 14.98 -4.15 10.79
C LEU A 38 15.29 -3.22 11.96
N GLN A 39 16.51 -2.69 11.98
CA GLN A 39 16.94 -1.78 13.02
C GLN A 39 16.36 -0.38 12.79
N LEU A 40 15.77 0.16 13.84
CA LEU A 40 15.23 1.51 13.87
C LEU A 40 16.01 2.34 14.89
N GLU A 41 16.30 3.58 14.50
CA GLU A 41 16.93 4.55 15.39
C GLU A 41 15.99 5.74 15.57
N GLN A 42 15.74 6.08 16.82
CA GLN A 42 14.99 7.27 17.25
C GLN A 42 13.67 7.51 16.51
N VAL A 43 12.70 6.64 16.74
CA VAL A 43 11.33 6.85 16.25
C VAL A 43 10.53 7.59 17.30
N GLN A 44 10.01 8.75 16.95
CA GLN A 44 9.08 9.50 17.77
C GLN A 44 7.87 9.87 16.94
N ILE A 45 6.71 9.32 17.30
CA ILE A 45 5.44 9.58 16.63
C ILE A 45 4.44 10.04 17.69
N ASP A 46 3.73 11.12 17.38
CA ASP A 46 2.62 11.65 18.18
C ASP A 46 1.45 11.95 17.25
N ALA A 47 0.49 11.03 17.19
CA ALA A 47 -0.60 11.06 16.23
C ALA A 47 -1.96 11.06 16.92
N GLN A 48 -2.94 11.72 16.30
CA GLN A 48 -4.31 11.82 16.79
C GLN A 48 -5.19 10.61 16.41
N SER A 49 -4.69 9.73 15.57
CA SER A 49 -5.37 8.50 15.18
C SER A 49 -4.38 7.38 14.90
N ILE A 50 -4.84 6.15 15.03
CA ILE A 50 -4.03 4.97 14.70
C ILE A 50 -3.64 4.96 13.21
N GLY A 51 -4.53 5.43 12.33
CA GLY A 51 -4.24 5.57 10.90
C GLY A 51 -3.10 6.53 10.63
N SER A 52 -3.10 7.71 11.27
CA SER A 52 -2.01 8.69 11.17
C SER A 52 -0.71 8.14 11.74
N PHE A 53 -0.76 7.41 12.86
CA PHE A 53 0.41 6.79 13.46
C PHE A 53 1.12 5.83 12.50
N PHE A 54 0.38 4.86 11.95
CA PHE A 54 0.97 3.89 11.03
C PHE A 54 1.31 4.46 9.66
N SER A 55 0.57 5.47 9.19
CA SER A 55 0.92 6.20 7.99
C SER A 55 2.27 6.92 8.14
N GLU A 56 2.49 7.61 9.26
CA GLU A 56 3.75 8.28 9.55
C GLU A 56 4.90 7.29 9.68
N LEU A 57 4.71 6.19 10.42
CA LEU A 57 5.72 5.13 10.52
C LEU A 57 6.07 4.55 9.14
N ALA A 58 5.08 4.21 8.34
CA ALA A 58 5.29 3.63 7.01
C ALA A 58 6.06 4.58 6.09
N LEU A 59 5.68 5.87 6.09
CA LEU A 59 6.25 6.86 5.20
C LEU A 59 7.64 7.32 5.64
N SER A 60 7.87 7.56 6.93
CA SER A 60 9.17 7.99 7.46
C SER A 60 10.23 6.90 7.33
N SER A 61 9.86 5.65 7.60
CA SER A 61 10.79 4.52 7.60
C SER A 61 10.81 3.73 6.29
N ASN A 62 10.00 4.10 5.30
CA ASN A 62 9.83 3.39 4.01
C ASN A 62 9.44 1.91 4.18
N ILE A 63 8.62 1.61 5.18
CA ILE A 63 8.19 0.27 5.53
C ILE A 63 6.77 0.04 5.00
N PRO A 64 6.50 -1.05 4.26
CA PRO A 64 5.15 -1.35 3.80
C PRO A 64 4.27 -1.82 4.96
N ILE A 65 3.19 -1.09 5.22
CA ILE A 65 2.26 -1.38 6.33
C ILE A 65 0.81 -1.41 5.81
N GLY A 66 0.05 -2.39 6.29
CA GLY A 66 -1.39 -2.48 6.14
C GLY A 66 -2.09 -2.37 7.49
N LEU A 67 -3.19 -1.64 7.54
CA LEU A 67 -3.96 -1.41 8.76
C LEU A 67 -5.44 -1.72 8.56
N GLU A 68 -5.95 -2.57 9.44
CA GLU A 68 -7.39 -2.78 9.65
C GLU A 68 -7.80 -2.04 10.92
N ILE A 69 -8.73 -1.09 10.84
CA ILE A 69 -9.17 -0.32 12.00
C ILE A 69 -10.27 -1.08 12.76
N ALA A 70 -10.17 -1.10 14.09
CA ALA A 70 -11.17 -1.73 14.96
C ALA A 70 -12.56 -1.11 14.80
N SER A 71 -13.60 -1.93 14.84
CA SER A 71 -14.99 -1.54 14.58
C SER A 71 -15.56 -0.45 15.52
N LYS A 72 -14.95 -0.29 16.69
CA LYS A 72 -15.34 0.69 17.72
C LYS A 72 -14.21 1.65 18.07
N GLU A 73 -13.27 1.83 17.16
CA GLU A 73 -12.19 2.79 17.38
C GLU A 73 -12.79 4.20 17.39
N SER A 74 -12.62 4.93 18.50
CA SER A 74 -12.83 6.37 18.47
C SER A 74 -11.69 6.99 17.69
N ASN A 75 -11.99 7.75 16.64
CA ASN A 75 -10.97 8.45 15.85
C ASN A 75 -10.20 9.54 16.63
N LEU A 76 -10.50 9.69 17.93
CA LEU A 76 -9.91 10.66 18.82
C LEU A 76 -9.14 9.92 19.92
N GLY A 77 -7.91 9.59 19.66
CA GLY A 77 -6.98 9.01 20.60
C GLY A 77 -5.60 9.65 20.44
N SER A 78 -4.80 9.67 21.49
CA SER A 78 -3.40 10.02 21.37
C SER A 78 -2.61 8.72 21.20
N TYR A 79 -1.95 8.60 20.08
CA TYR A 79 -1.07 7.47 19.75
C TYR A 79 0.36 7.98 19.77
N ARG A 80 0.99 7.86 20.91
CA ARG A 80 2.35 8.37 21.12
C ARG A 80 3.33 7.24 21.41
N ILE A 81 4.37 7.16 20.62
CA ILE A 81 5.52 6.29 20.90
C ILE A 81 6.81 7.11 20.82
N VAL A 82 7.68 6.86 21.81
CA VAL A 82 9.07 7.28 21.81
C VAL A 82 9.91 6.02 21.89
N PHE A 83 10.56 5.68 20.80
CA PHE A 83 11.38 4.49 20.66
C PHE A 83 12.81 4.93 20.34
N LYS A 84 13.74 4.64 21.23
CA LYS A 84 15.10 5.17 21.12
C LYS A 84 15.94 4.39 20.12
N LYS A 85 15.95 3.07 20.25
CA LYS A 85 16.70 2.16 19.37
C LYS A 85 16.23 0.73 19.58
N GLY A 86 16.23 -0.05 18.53
CA GLY A 86 15.89 -1.47 18.56
C GLY A 86 15.33 -1.96 17.25
N THR A 87 14.70 -3.12 17.26
CA THR A 87 14.10 -3.71 16.09
C THR A 87 12.69 -3.20 15.83
N LEU A 88 12.23 -3.30 14.58
CA LEU A 88 10.86 -3.00 14.23
C LEU A 88 9.86 -3.85 15.02
N SER A 89 10.17 -5.13 15.25
CA SER A 89 9.33 -6.02 16.08
C SER A 89 9.20 -5.52 17.52
N GLU A 90 10.26 -4.99 18.11
CA GLU A 90 10.21 -4.41 19.46
C GLU A 90 9.32 -3.17 19.50
N LEU A 91 9.41 -2.28 18.49
CA LEU A 91 8.53 -1.12 18.39
C LEU A 91 7.06 -1.54 18.26
N LEU A 92 6.76 -2.50 17.38
CA LEU A 92 5.40 -3.00 17.17
C LEU A 92 4.87 -3.71 18.43
N ASN A 93 5.71 -4.46 19.14
CA ASN A 93 5.34 -5.07 20.41
C ASN A 93 5.06 -4.02 21.48
N GLN A 94 5.85 -2.95 21.56
CA GLN A 94 5.56 -1.82 22.44
C GLN A 94 4.21 -1.19 22.10
N PHE A 95 3.91 -1.01 20.81
CA PHE A 95 2.62 -0.49 20.36
C PHE A 95 1.46 -1.38 20.81
N VAL A 96 1.49 -2.70 20.58
CA VAL A 96 0.38 -3.60 20.94
C VAL A 96 0.23 -3.82 22.44
N ILE A 97 1.28 -3.60 23.24
CA ILE A 97 1.18 -3.57 24.70
C ILE A 97 0.38 -2.35 25.15
N GLN A 98 0.62 -1.18 24.57
CA GLN A 98 -0.10 0.06 24.88
C GLN A 98 -1.53 0.05 24.31
N HIS A 99 -1.72 -0.57 23.16
CA HIS A 99 -2.98 -0.66 22.42
C HIS A 99 -3.40 -2.11 22.26
N ASN A 100 -3.76 -2.74 23.38
CA ASN A 100 -3.98 -4.19 23.51
C ASN A 100 -5.13 -4.77 22.68
N ARG A 101 -5.90 -3.91 22.00
CA ARG A 101 -6.94 -4.32 21.03
C ARG A 101 -6.34 -4.80 19.71
N TYR A 102 -5.08 -4.47 19.42
CA TYR A 102 -4.43 -4.76 18.16
C TYR A 102 -3.44 -5.90 18.28
N ALA A 103 -3.20 -6.54 17.18
CA ALA A 103 -2.13 -7.49 16.93
C ALA A 103 -1.45 -7.12 15.60
N TRP A 104 -0.30 -7.73 15.33
CA TRP A 104 0.38 -7.56 14.07
C TRP A 104 1.00 -8.87 13.59
N GLU A 105 1.17 -8.99 12.30
CA GLU A 105 1.90 -10.07 11.64
C GLU A 105 2.68 -9.51 10.46
N ILE A 106 3.73 -10.20 10.04
CA ILE A 106 4.35 -9.97 8.74
C ILE A 106 3.83 -11.03 7.78
N ARG A 107 3.31 -10.59 6.65
CA ARG A 107 2.84 -11.48 5.60
C ARG A 107 3.21 -10.90 4.25
N ASP A 108 3.87 -11.71 3.42
CA ASP A 108 4.32 -11.32 2.08
C ASP A 108 5.29 -10.11 2.08
N GLY A 109 6.05 -9.91 3.17
CA GLY A 109 6.94 -8.78 3.35
C GLY A 109 6.23 -7.46 3.64
N VAL A 110 5.02 -7.51 4.18
CA VAL A 110 4.22 -6.35 4.63
C VAL A 110 3.80 -6.57 6.08
N ILE A 111 3.94 -5.54 6.90
CA ILE A 111 3.39 -5.53 8.26
C ILE A 111 1.88 -5.34 8.16
N ASN A 112 1.12 -6.28 8.65
CA ASN A 112 -0.32 -6.17 8.76
C ASN A 112 -0.68 -5.98 10.22
N VAL A 113 -1.28 -4.83 10.53
CA VAL A 113 -1.80 -4.50 11.86
C VAL A 113 -3.31 -4.63 11.82
N PHE A 114 -3.86 -5.38 12.75
CA PHE A 114 -5.29 -5.72 12.74
C PHE A 114 -5.85 -5.82 14.16
N PRO A 115 -7.15 -5.57 14.36
CA PRO A 115 -7.80 -5.78 15.63
C PRO A 115 -7.82 -7.26 15.99
N LYS A 116 -7.70 -7.57 17.28
CA LYS A 116 -8.01 -8.91 17.81
C LYS A 116 -9.49 -9.23 17.62
N ASP A 117 -9.84 -10.51 17.62
CA ASP A 117 -11.16 -11.01 17.23
C ASP A 117 -12.34 -10.26 17.88
N ASP A 118 -12.27 -9.95 19.18
CA ASP A 118 -13.32 -9.22 19.91
C ASP A 118 -13.59 -7.80 19.40
N TYR A 119 -12.64 -7.22 18.66
CA TYR A 119 -12.68 -5.86 18.14
C TYR A 119 -12.73 -5.81 16.62
N ARG A 120 -12.70 -6.96 15.98
CA ARG A 120 -12.66 -7.08 14.52
C ARG A 120 -14.04 -6.86 13.91
N ASP A 121 -14.09 -6.17 12.79
CA ASP A 121 -15.30 -6.06 11.99
C ASP A 121 -15.39 -7.26 11.03
N ALA A 122 -16.41 -8.09 11.19
CA ALA A 122 -16.62 -9.26 10.35
C ALA A 122 -16.69 -8.92 8.85
N LEU A 123 -17.17 -7.71 8.50
CA LEU A 123 -17.15 -7.24 7.12
C LEU A 123 -15.74 -7.13 6.60
N PHE A 124 -14.80 -6.56 7.40
CA PHE A 124 -13.41 -6.38 6.95
C PHE A 124 -12.73 -7.72 6.72
N THR A 125 -12.97 -8.71 7.61
CA THR A 125 -12.46 -10.06 7.40
C THR A 125 -12.99 -10.63 6.08
N ASN A 126 -14.28 -10.54 5.82
CA ASN A 126 -14.89 -11.03 4.59
C ASN A 126 -14.34 -10.31 3.35
N LEU A 127 -14.20 -8.98 3.42
CA LEU A 127 -13.67 -8.19 2.31
C LEU A 127 -12.20 -8.54 2.02
N LEU A 128 -11.36 -8.57 3.06
CA LEU A 128 -9.92 -8.81 2.91
C LEU A 128 -9.62 -10.22 2.38
N GLU A 129 -10.46 -11.21 2.71
CA GLU A 129 -10.34 -12.59 2.23
C GLU A 129 -11.09 -12.83 0.89
N THR A 130 -11.83 -11.84 0.39
CA THR A 130 -12.51 -11.95 -0.91
C THR A 130 -11.48 -12.13 -2.02
N ARG A 131 -11.63 -13.22 -2.78
CA ARG A 131 -10.80 -13.50 -3.96
C ARG A 131 -11.30 -12.72 -5.15
N ILE A 132 -10.41 -12.00 -5.79
CA ILE A 132 -10.65 -11.20 -6.98
C ILE A 132 -10.18 -12.00 -8.19
N GLY A 133 -11.08 -12.25 -9.14
CA GLY A 133 -10.82 -13.08 -10.32
C GLY A 133 -9.66 -12.54 -11.15
N ARG A 134 -9.67 -11.25 -11.46
CA ARG A 134 -8.55 -10.55 -12.12
C ARG A 134 -8.51 -9.08 -11.74
N PHE A 135 -7.32 -8.58 -11.46
CA PHE A 135 -7.09 -7.16 -11.20
C PHE A 135 -5.83 -6.66 -11.91
N THR A 136 -5.98 -5.61 -12.70
CA THR A 136 -4.89 -5.04 -13.51
C THR A 136 -4.73 -3.56 -13.19
N VAL A 137 -3.51 -3.14 -12.89
CA VAL A 137 -3.10 -1.74 -12.77
C VAL A 137 -2.20 -1.39 -13.94
N ARG A 138 -2.52 -0.28 -14.60
CA ARG A 138 -1.69 0.32 -15.65
C ARG A 138 -0.87 1.48 -15.05
N GLU A 139 0.16 1.89 -15.75
CA GLU A 139 0.94 3.09 -15.39
C GLU A 139 0.02 4.31 -15.19
N ASN A 140 0.49 5.25 -14.36
CA ASN A 140 -0.20 6.50 -14.03
C ASN A 140 -1.55 6.35 -13.32
N THR A 141 -1.77 5.26 -12.59
CA THR A 141 -2.95 5.09 -11.75
C THR A 141 -2.72 5.76 -10.40
N SER A 142 -3.60 6.68 -10.01
CA SER A 142 -3.55 7.30 -8.67
C SER A 142 -3.93 6.29 -7.58
N CYS A 143 -3.47 6.53 -6.35
CA CYS A 143 -3.87 5.71 -5.20
C CYS A 143 -5.38 5.67 -5.01
N TRP A 144 -6.06 6.78 -5.23
CA TRP A 144 -7.51 6.83 -5.20
C TRP A 144 -8.15 5.96 -6.28
N THR A 145 -7.81 6.21 -7.54
CA THR A 145 -8.33 5.41 -8.67
C THR A 145 -8.08 3.92 -8.45
N LEU A 146 -6.95 3.56 -7.82
CA LEU A 146 -6.64 2.19 -7.46
C LEU A 146 -7.65 1.64 -6.45
N ALA A 147 -7.92 2.36 -5.36
CA ALA A 147 -8.89 1.96 -4.34
C ALA A 147 -10.30 1.84 -4.92
N GLU A 148 -10.74 2.85 -5.70
CA GLU A 148 -12.04 2.81 -6.37
C GLU A 148 -12.20 1.62 -7.33
N ARG A 149 -11.16 1.33 -8.11
CA ARG A 149 -11.17 0.18 -9.02
C ARG A 149 -11.23 -1.14 -8.27
N LEU A 150 -10.49 -1.28 -7.16
CA LEU A 150 -10.52 -2.48 -6.32
C LEU A 150 -11.92 -2.74 -5.78
N VAL A 151 -12.54 -1.74 -5.14
CA VAL A 151 -13.87 -1.90 -4.54
C VAL A 151 -14.99 -1.97 -5.58
N SER A 152 -14.72 -1.57 -6.82
CA SER A 152 -15.67 -1.66 -7.94
C SER A 152 -15.63 -3.01 -8.66
N THR A 153 -14.75 -3.94 -8.26
CA THR A 153 -14.77 -5.29 -8.83
C THR A 153 -16.08 -6.01 -8.50
N PRO A 154 -16.57 -6.92 -9.36
CA PRO A 154 -17.83 -7.62 -9.15
C PRO A 154 -17.88 -8.37 -7.81
N GLU A 155 -16.77 -8.99 -7.42
CA GLU A 155 -16.64 -9.74 -6.18
C GLU A 155 -16.79 -8.83 -4.96
N MET A 156 -16.15 -7.67 -4.99
CA MET A 156 -16.23 -6.68 -3.90
C MET A 156 -17.63 -6.09 -3.78
N LYS A 157 -18.26 -5.72 -4.90
CA LYS A 157 -19.64 -5.22 -4.93
C LYS A 157 -20.59 -6.21 -4.29
N LYS A 158 -20.47 -7.50 -4.66
CA LYS A 158 -21.31 -8.57 -4.09
C LYS A 158 -21.18 -8.65 -2.57
N VAL A 159 -19.98 -8.54 -2.02
CA VAL A 159 -19.76 -8.56 -0.56
C VAL A 159 -20.34 -7.32 0.11
N LEU A 160 -20.15 -6.14 -0.48
CA LEU A 160 -20.71 -4.89 0.04
C LEU A 160 -22.23 -4.91 0.05
N GLU A 161 -22.86 -5.33 -1.04
CA GLU A 161 -24.33 -5.47 -1.16
C GLU A 161 -24.89 -6.48 -0.14
N ALA A 162 -24.24 -7.65 -0.02
CA ALA A 162 -24.66 -8.68 0.95
C ALA A 162 -24.59 -8.18 2.41
N ASN A 163 -23.77 -7.19 2.70
CA ASN A 163 -23.64 -6.59 4.03
C ASN A 163 -24.36 -5.23 4.17
N GLY A 164 -25.15 -4.82 3.17
CA GLY A 164 -25.87 -3.54 3.19
C GLY A 164 -24.95 -2.33 3.35
N THR A 165 -23.72 -2.42 2.83
CA THR A 165 -22.68 -1.39 2.98
C THR A 165 -22.30 -0.84 1.61
N SER A 166 -22.02 0.45 1.57
CA SER A 166 -21.49 1.13 0.38
C SER A 166 -20.02 1.51 0.59
N TYR A 167 -19.29 1.63 -0.49
CA TYR A 167 -17.99 2.29 -0.48
C TYR A 167 -18.17 3.79 -0.61
N ARG A 168 -17.44 4.52 0.21
CA ARG A 168 -17.31 5.96 0.07
C ARG A 168 -15.85 6.31 -0.13
N SER A 169 -15.57 6.91 -1.27
CA SER A 169 -14.24 7.45 -1.53
C SER A 169 -13.90 8.51 -0.48
N PRO A 170 -12.67 8.52 0.06
CA PRO A 170 -12.23 9.60 0.93
C PRO A 170 -12.45 10.95 0.23
N ASP A 171 -12.99 11.93 0.96
CA ASP A 171 -13.15 13.28 0.43
C ASP A 171 -11.80 14.01 0.48
N PHE A 172 -11.12 14.03 -0.65
CA PHE A 172 -9.86 14.72 -0.83
C PHE A 172 -10.03 16.06 -1.55
N SER A 173 -11.19 16.70 -1.43
CA SER A 173 -11.40 18.01 -2.03
C SER A 173 -10.33 19.00 -1.55
N GLY A 174 -9.44 19.39 -2.45
CA GLY A 174 -8.33 20.29 -2.18
C GLY A 174 -6.98 19.67 -1.85
N PHE A 175 -6.85 18.34 -1.79
CA PHE A 175 -5.58 17.66 -1.60
C PHE A 175 -5.01 17.11 -2.91
N TYR A 176 -3.71 17.16 -3.03
CA TYR A 176 -3.01 16.51 -4.12
C TYR A 176 -3.13 14.97 -3.96
N ILE A 177 -3.55 14.28 -5.02
CA ILE A 177 -3.69 12.82 -5.02
C ILE A 177 -2.41 12.20 -5.55
N PRO A 178 -1.61 11.52 -4.70
CA PRO A 178 -0.40 10.87 -5.15
C PRO A 178 -0.70 9.78 -6.19
N GLN A 179 0.14 9.68 -7.21
CA GLN A 179 0.03 8.62 -8.22
C GLN A 179 0.82 7.39 -7.76
N ALA A 180 0.11 6.35 -7.31
CA ALA A 180 0.73 5.08 -6.90
C ALA A 180 1.36 4.32 -8.06
N GLY A 181 0.89 4.58 -9.28
CA GLY A 181 1.17 3.73 -10.44
C GLY A 181 2.13 4.30 -11.48
N ARG A 182 2.83 5.42 -11.21
CA ARG A 182 3.70 6.04 -12.22
C ARG A 182 4.77 5.08 -12.77
N TYR A 183 5.21 4.13 -11.95
CA TYR A 183 6.19 3.10 -12.30
C TYR A 183 5.74 1.69 -11.88
N PHE A 184 4.46 1.50 -11.67
CA PHE A 184 3.93 0.29 -11.08
C PHE A 184 2.88 -0.33 -12.02
N LYS A 185 3.11 -1.58 -12.36
CA LYS A 185 2.17 -2.41 -13.13
C LYS A 185 1.81 -3.62 -12.30
N LEU A 186 0.54 -3.93 -12.27
CA LEU A 186 0.03 -5.13 -11.60
C LEU A 186 -0.94 -5.85 -12.53
N ASP A 187 -0.74 -7.14 -12.71
CA ASP A 187 -1.72 -8.04 -13.33
C ASP A 187 -1.74 -9.31 -12.49
N VAL A 188 -2.78 -9.45 -11.69
CA VAL A 188 -2.97 -10.57 -10.78
C VAL A 188 -4.32 -11.22 -10.98
N SER A 189 -4.39 -12.52 -10.71
CA SER A 189 -5.63 -13.28 -10.83
C SER A 189 -5.79 -14.25 -9.67
N ASN A 190 -7.04 -14.44 -9.24
CA ASN A 190 -7.43 -15.34 -8.16
C ASN A 190 -6.68 -15.12 -6.84
N VAL A 191 -6.50 -13.86 -6.46
CA VAL A 191 -5.83 -13.42 -5.23
C VAL A 191 -6.80 -12.70 -4.30
N THR A 192 -6.54 -12.72 -3.00
CA THR A 192 -7.38 -12.01 -2.03
C THR A 192 -7.19 -10.50 -2.13
N LEU A 193 -8.20 -9.73 -1.70
CA LEU A 193 -8.06 -8.27 -1.60
C LEU A 193 -6.84 -7.90 -0.74
N LYS A 194 -6.66 -8.54 0.41
CA LYS A 194 -5.50 -8.31 1.30
C LYS A 194 -4.18 -8.48 0.56
N SER A 195 -4.05 -9.55 -0.23
CA SER A 195 -2.83 -9.78 -1.02
C SER A 195 -2.61 -8.68 -2.07
N ILE A 196 -3.67 -8.19 -2.74
CA ILE A 196 -3.54 -7.08 -3.68
C ILE A 196 -3.06 -5.81 -2.98
N LEU A 197 -3.68 -5.46 -1.83
CA LEU A 197 -3.29 -4.28 -1.04
C LEU A 197 -1.82 -4.38 -0.60
N ASN A 198 -1.39 -5.55 -0.14
CA ASN A 198 0.00 -5.81 0.26
C ASN A 198 0.97 -5.69 -0.92
N ILE A 199 0.64 -6.26 -2.08
CA ILE A 199 1.47 -6.12 -3.30
C ILE A 199 1.63 -4.65 -3.67
N VAL A 200 0.55 -3.86 -3.60
CA VAL A 200 0.59 -2.43 -3.93
C VAL A 200 1.58 -1.69 -3.05
N VAL A 201 1.48 -1.79 -1.72
CA VAL A 201 2.37 -1.03 -0.81
C VAL A 201 3.80 -1.55 -0.80
N LYS A 202 4.00 -2.82 -1.12
CA LYS A 202 5.33 -3.41 -1.25
C LYS A 202 6.05 -2.92 -2.51
N GLN A 203 5.36 -2.90 -3.64
CA GLN A 203 5.95 -2.64 -4.95
C GLN A 203 5.86 -1.18 -5.38
N SER A 204 4.88 -0.43 -4.88
CA SER A 204 4.75 0.99 -5.22
C SER A 204 5.94 1.79 -4.69
N PRO A 205 6.54 2.66 -5.49
CA PRO A 205 7.59 3.56 -5.01
C PRO A 205 7.05 4.60 -4.01
N THR A 206 5.79 4.98 -4.11
CA THR A 206 5.19 6.08 -3.36
C THR A 206 4.21 5.63 -2.28
N ALA A 207 3.35 4.65 -2.56
CA ALA A 207 2.39 4.13 -1.58
C ALA A 207 3.06 3.11 -0.66
N LYS A 208 3.19 3.42 0.63
CA LYS A 208 3.77 2.53 1.65
C LYS A 208 2.78 2.10 2.72
N PHE A 209 1.55 2.59 2.64
CA PHE A 209 0.53 2.34 3.63
C PHE A 209 -0.82 2.09 2.97
N TRP A 210 -1.55 1.09 3.43
CA TRP A 210 -2.98 0.95 3.13
C TRP A 210 -3.79 0.84 4.43
N VAL A 211 -5.01 1.32 4.39
CA VAL A 211 -5.94 1.23 5.52
C VAL A 211 -7.34 0.87 5.04
N ILE A 212 -8.01 0.03 5.83
CA ILE A 212 -9.43 -0.26 5.73
C ILE A 212 -10.14 0.19 7.00
N ALA A 213 -11.20 0.98 6.86
CA ALA A 213 -11.92 1.58 7.96
C ALA A 213 -13.42 1.72 7.65
N ARG A 214 -14.23 1.92 8.69
CA ARG A 214 -15.60 2.44 8.54
C ARG A 214 -15.64 3.94 8.77
N ASN A 215 -16.38 4.63 7.93
CA ASN A 215 -16.77 6.01 8.16
C ASN A 215 -17.89 6.10 9.20
N TYR A 216 -18.20 7.32 9.67
CA TYR A 216 -19.29 7.58 10.61
C TYR A 216 -20.67 7.14 10.07
N ASP A 217 -20.90 7.23 8.77
CA ASP A 217 -22.10 6.78 8.08
C ASP A 217 -22.13 5.27 7.80
N ARG A 218 -21.18 4.52 8.40
CA ARG A 218 -20.96 3.08 8.23
C ARG A 218 -20.51 2.65 6.83
N SER A 219 -20.25 3.58 5.93
CA SER A 219 -19.65 3.24 4.64
C SER A 219 -18.21 2.75 4.81
N LEU A 220 -17.78 1.92 3.85
CA LEU A 220 -16.41 1.43 3.76
C LEU A 220 -15.49 2.52 3.23
N ASN A 221 -14.33 2.63 3.85
CA ASN A 221 -13.19 3.38 3.34
C ASN A 221 -12.00 2.42 3.12
N VAL A 222 -11.42 2.46 1.93
CA VAL A 222 -10.13 1.83 1.63
C VAL A 222 -9.24 2.91 1.02
N SER A 223 -8.11 3.16 1.62
CA SER A 223 -7.22 4.21 1.15
C SER A 223 -5.74 3.83 1.25
N PHE A 224 -4.91 4.57 0.51
CA PHE A 224 -3.45 4.41 0.51
C PHE A 224 -2.79 5.72 0.95
N GLY A 225 -1.81 5.61 1.85
CA GLY A 225 -0.91 6.71 2.20
C GLY A 225 0.32 6.69 1.29
N ALA A 226 0.72 7.88 0.81
CA ALA A 226 1.87 8.04 -0.07
C ALA A 226 2.76 9.20 0.38
N ARG A 227 4.08 9.10 0.08
CA ARG A 227 5.04 10.16 0.38
C ARG A 227 4.75 11.43 -0.43
N HIS A 228 4.90 12.55 0.24
CA HIS A 228 4.75 13.89 -0.37
C HIS A 228 6.00 14.32 -1.18
N GLU A 229 7.14 13.65 -0.97
CA GLU A 229 8.46 14.09 -1.45
C GLU A 229 8.74 13.81 -2.94
N ASP A 230 7.94 12.99 -3.59
CA ASP A 230 8.12 12.64 -5.01
C ASP A 230 7.51 13.67 -5.97
N PHE A 231 7.09 14.83 -5.46
CA PHE A 231 6.57 15.90 -6.29
C PHE A 231 7.60 17.02 -6.40
N PRO A 232 8.17 17.26 -7.59
CA PRO A 232 8.87 18.51 -7.80
C PRO A 232 7.85 19.61 -7.51
N ILE A 233 8.05 20.32 -6.41
CA ILE A 233 7.34 21.57 -6.16
C ILE A 233 7.57 22.40 -7.43
N GLY A 234 6.54 22.44 -8.28
CA GLY A 234 6.59 23.16 -9.53
C GLY A 234 7.07 24.56 -9.21
N GLY A 235 8.28 24.85 -9.65
CA GLY A 235 8.89 26.15 -9.44
C GLY A 235 7.90 27.20 -9.94
N ARG A 236 7.38 27.99 -9.02
CA ARG A 236 6.77 29.28 -9.37
C ARG A 236 7.87 30.06 -10.07
N LYS A 237 7.76 30.16 -11.40
CA LYS A 237 8.42 31.21 -12.15
C LYS A 237 7.57 32.48 -12.04
#